data_d136084c613b2ca4eb99960938cd8612
#
_entry.id   d136084c613b2ca4eb99960938cd8612
#
_cell.length_a   1.000
_cell.length_b   1.000
_cell.length_c   1.000
_cell.angle_alpha   90.00
_cell.angle_beta   90.00
_cell.angle_gamma   90.00
#
_symmetry.space_group_name_H-M   'P 1'
#
loop_
_entity.id
_entity.type
_entity.pdbx_description
1 polymer ?
#
loop_
_entity_poly.entity_id
_entity_poly.type
_entity_poly.pdbx_seq_one_letter_code
_entity_poly.pdbx_strand_id
1 'polypeptide(L)'
;MDFSAVPMNDSSFQELLTILTSALGCGLLIGLERERHKQREQQPSFAGLRSFAICALLGAICFLFGIITGLVGALIIGGMVISSIRNQPDDPGITTELAFVMAYFIGAICLWNIPLAAGLAVLITVILMAKHSMHNIAGKWITEAEFRDGLLLLALVLIGLPLTPDTPLWGKVLNLSLIHI
;
A
#
# COMPACT_ATOMS: atom_id res chain seq x y z
N MET A 1 26.35 6.97 -5.27
CA MET A 1 26.16 7.84 -6.43
C MET A 1 26.62 9.23 -6.03
N ASP A 2 27.71 9.70 -6.63
CA ASP A 2 28.25 11.06 -6.40
C ASP A 2 27.40 12.06 -7.18
N PHE A 3 26.62 12.86 -6.47
CA PHE A 3 25.74 13.89 -7.06
C PHE A 3 26.47 15.13 -7.58
N SER A 4 27.80 15.18 -7.43
CA SER A 4 28.60 16.38 -7.77
C SER A 4 28.92 16.56 -9.26
N ALA A 5 28.45 15.65 -10.14
CA ALA A 5 28.87 15.69 -11.56
C ALA A 5 27.82 15.14 -12.55
N VAL A 6 26.52 15.20 -12.25
CA VAL A 6 25.54 14.90 -13.29
C VAL A 6 25.21 16.18 -14.03
N PRO A 7 25.68 16.37 -15.29
CA PRO A 7 25.16 17.43 -16.11
C PRO A 7 23.66 17.13 -16.27
N MET A 8 22.83 18.02 -15.76
CA MET A 8 21.38 17.97 -15.92
C MET A 8 21.07 18.08 -17.41
N ASN A 9 21.07 16.94 -18.08
CA ASN A 9 20.60 16.86 -19.46
C ASN A 9 19.07 16.89 -19.43
N ASP A 10 18.42 17.45 -20.44
CA ASP A 10 16.96 17.60 -20.51
C ASP A 10 16.21 16.28 -20.26
N SER A 11 16.78 15.14 -20.67
CA SER A 11 16.25 13.80 -20.39
C SER A 11 16.24 13.44 -18.90
N SER A 12 17.28 13.76 -18.17
CA SER A 12 17.39 13.49 -16.72
C SER A 12 16.41 14.34 -15.92
N PHE A 13 16.19 15.58 -16.34
CA PHE A 13 15.21 16.48 -15.72
C PHE A 13 13.78 15.98 -15.94
N GLN A 14 13.44 15.57 -17.16
CA GLN A 14 12.12 15.01 -17.48
C GLN A 14 11.83 13.73 -16.70
N GLU A 15 12.83 12.85 -16.56
CA GLU A 15 12.70 11.62 -15.77
C GLU A 15 12.42 11.93 -14.29
N LEU A 16 13.19 12.83 -13.70
CA LEU A 16 13.00 13.26 -12.32
C LEU A 16 11.61 13.88 -12.10
N LEU A 17 11.17 14.72 -13.03
CA LEU A 17 9.85 15.35 -12.98
C LEU A 17 8.73 14.31 -13.07
N THR A 18 8.90 13.30 -13.90
CA THR A 18 7.96 12.17 -14.03
C THR A 18 7.87 11.36 -12.74
N ILE A 19 9.00 11.08 -12.09
CA ILE A 19 9.04 10.37 -10.80
C ILE A 19 8.32 11.18 -9.73
N LEU A 20 8.65 12.46 -9.58
CA LEU A 20 8.06 13.32 -8.55
C LEU A 20 6.56 13.56 -8.76
N THR A 21 6.14 13.76 -9.99
CA THR A 21 4.70 13.91 -10.32
C THR A 21 3.93 12.61 -10.08
N SER A 22 4.53 11.45 -10.38
CA SER A 22 3.94 10.15 -10.10
C SER A 22 3.82 9.89 -8.59
N ALA A 23 4.86 10.20 -7.82
CA ALA A 23 4.84 10.09 -6.36
C ALA A 23 3.77 11.00 -5.75
N LEU A 24 3.68 12.24 -6.23
CA LEU A 24 2.62 13.18 -5.84
C LEU A 24 1.23 12.62 -6.16
N GLY A 25 1.04 12.10 -7.37
CA GLY A 25 -0.22 11.49 -7.82
C GLY A 25 -0.65 10.31 -6.95
N CYS A 26 0.28 9.40 -6.63
CA CYS A 26 0.03 8.27 -5.73
C CYS A 26 -0.38 8.74 -4.32
N GLY A 27 0.32 9.73 -3.76
CA GLY A 27 -0.02 10.31 -2.47
C GLY A 27 -1.38 11.03 -2.46
N LEU A 28 -1.70 11.75 -3.54
CA LEU A 28 -3.01 12.40 -3.71
C LEU A 28 -4.13 11.37 -3.81
N LEU A 29 -3.94 10.26 -4.51
CA LEU A 29 -4.93 9.21 -4.64
C LEU A 29 -5.33 8.62 -3.27
N ILE A 30 -4.33 8.24 -2.46
CA ILE A 30 -4.56 7.71 -1.12
C ILE A 30 -5.18 8.79 -0.21
N GLY A 31 -4.65 10.01 -0.28
CA GLY A 31 -5.11 11.14 0.52
C GLY A 31 -6.55 11.56 0.19
N LEU A 32 -6.98 11.43 -1.06
CA LEU A 32 -8.35 11.73 -1.50
C LEU A 32 -9.37 10.80 -0.82
N GLU A 33 -9.03 9.51 -0.73
CA GLU A 33 -9.88 8.54 -0.04
C GLU A 33 -9.96 8.86 1.46
N ARG A 34 -8.84 9.24 2.08
CA ARG A 34 -8.83 9.66 3.50
C ARG A 34 -9.64 10.92 3.75
N GLU A 35 -9.56 11.90 2.88
CA GLU A 35 -10.35 13.13 2.99
C GLU A 35 -11.85 12.86 2.84
N ARG A 36 -12.24 12.00 1.90
CA ARG A 36 -13.64 11.55 1.74
C ARG A 36 -14.16 10.83 2.98
N HIS A 37 -13.33 9.95 3.55
CA HIS A 37 -13.69 9.20 4.76
C HIS A 37 -13.91 10.14 5.96
N LYS A 38 -13.00 11.10 6.16
CA LYS A 38 -13.09 12.12 7.18
C LYS A 38 -14.38 12.95 7.10
N GLN A 39 -14.77 13.37 5.88
CA GLN A 39 -16.00 14.12 5.67
C GLN A 39 -17.25 13.30 5.99
N ARG A 40 -17.23 11.98 5.82
CA ARG A 40 -18.36 11.10 6.13
C ARG A 40 -18.50 10.82 7.62
N GLU A 41 -17.41 10.64 8.34
CA GLU A 41 -17.43 10.27 9.76
C GLU A 41 -17.41 11.47 10.72
N GLN A 42 -17.18 12.68 10.20
CA GLN A 42 -17.05 13.93 10.97
C GLN A 42 -16.01 13.85 12.11
N GLN A 43 -15.05 12.95 11.99
CA GLN A 43 -14.00 12.76 12.99
C GLN A 43 -12.71 13.49 12.59
N PRO A 44 -11.95 14.04 13.55
CA PRO A 44 -10.64 14.61 13.29
C PRO A 44 -9.70 13.48 12.82
N SER A 45 -9.13 13.62 11.63
CA SER A 45 -8.17 12.67 11.08
C SER A 45 -6.76 13.22 11.24
N PHE A 46 -5.81 12.35 11.56
CA PHE A 46 -4.37 12.65 11.68
C PHE A 46 -3.79 13.32 10.44
N ALA A 47 -4.15 12.85 9.24
CA ALA A 47 -3.62 13.35 7.98
C ALA A 47 -4.72 13.48 6.92
N GLY A 48 -4.68 14.56 6.14
CA GLY A 48 -5.58 14.83 5.02
C GLY A 48 -4.86 14.68 3.68
N LEU A 49 -5.56 15.02 2.60
CA LEU A 49 -5.10 14.96 1.22
C LEU A 49 -3.67 15.51 1.02
N ARG A 50 -3.40 16.72 1.56
CA ARG A 50 -2.10 17.40 1.41
C ARG A 50 -0.98 16.65 2.12
N SER A 51 -1.25 16.12 3.30
CA SER A 51 -0.26 15.41 4.10
C SER A 51 0.21 14.13 3.42
N PHE A 52 -0.69 13.36 2.82
CA PHE A 52 -0.36 12.16 2.07
C PHE A 52 0.46 12.47 0.80
N ALA A 53 0.09 13.53 0.08
CA ALA A 53 0.83 13.99 -1.10
C ALA A 53 2.26 14.40 -0.75
N ILE A 54 2.44 15.20 0.32
CA ILE A 54 3.76 15.62 0.80
C ILE A 54 4.56 14.43 1.31
N CYS A 55 3.92 13.49 2.01
CA CYS A 55 4.57 12.28 2.53
C CYS A 55 5.14 11.41 1.41
N ALA A 56 4.37 11.17 0.34
CA ALA A 56 4.84 10.41 -0.83
C ALA A 56 5.97 11.12 -1.56
N LEU A 57 5.87 12.45 -1.75
CA LEU A 57 6.96 13.26 -2.30
C LEU A 57 8.22 13.18 -1.45
N LEU A 58 8.08 13.28 -0.13
CA LEU A 58 9.20 13.17 0.80
C LEU A 58 9.88 11.82 0.68
N GLY A 59 9.10 10.73 0.54
CA GLY A 59 9.63 9.39 0.29
C GLY A 59 10.50 9.34 -0.96
N ALA A 60 9.99 9.84 -2.10
CA ALA A 60 10.76 9.91 -3.35
C ALA A 60 12.03 10.74 -3.19
N ILE A 61 11.94 11.94 -2.60
CA ILE A 61 13.08 12.84 -2.43
C ILE A 61 14.13 12.23 -1.49
N CYS A 62 13.73 11.71 -0.33
CA CYS A 62 14.69 11.15 0.63
C CYS A 62 15.47 9.96 0.05
N PHE A 63 14.79 9.04 -0.66
CA PHE A 63 15.46 7.92 -1.29
C PHE A 63 16.27 8.32 -2.54
N LEU A 64 15.91 9.41 -3.21
CA LEU A 64 16.72 9.98 -4.29
C LEU A 64 18.10 10.41 -3.79
N PHE A 65 18.20 10.97 -2.58
CA PHE A 65 19.47 11.34 -1.95
C PHE A 65 20.24 10.16 -1.35
N GLY A 66 19.68 8.97 -1.35
CA GLY A 66 20.31 7.74 -0.93
C GLY A 66 19.52 6.96 0.13
N ILE A 67 19.91 5.70 0.32
CA ILE A 67 19.21 4.79 1.22
C ILE A 67 19.26 5.26 2.69
N ILE A 68 20.36 5.84 3.12
CA ILE A 68 20.50 6.34 4.50
C ILE A 68 19.52 7.48 4.76
N THR A 69 19.44 8.44 3.84
CA THR A 69 18.50 9.57 3.91
C THR A 69 17.06 9.08 3.88
N GLY A 70 16.77 8.07 3.05
CA GLY A 70 15.48 7.42 3.00
C GLY A 70 15.09 6.74 4.33
N LEU A 71 16.03 6.02 4.95
CA LEU A 71 15.79 5.39 6.24
C LEU A 71 15.60 6.42 7.37
N VAL A 72 16.37 7.49 7.39
CA VAL A 72 16.18 8.60 8.35
C VAL A 72 14.80 9.23 8.17
N GLY A 73 14.39 9.50 6.93
CA GLY A 73 13.04 9.99 6.64
C GLY A 73 11.93 9.02 7.12
N ALA A 74 12.12 7.73 6.90
CA ALA A 74 11.18 6.70 7.38
C ALA A 74 11.07 6.69 8.91
N LEU A 75 12.19 6.85 9.62
CA LEU A 75 12.20 6.94 11.09
C LEU A 75 11.47 8.20 11.59
N ILE A 76 11.63 9.34 10.92
CA ILE A 76 10.91 10.57 11.26
C ILE A 76 9.40 10.38 11.07
N ILE A 77 8.98 9.85 9.92
CA ILE A 77 7.57 9.56 9.63
C ILE A 77 7.00 8.56 10.66
N GLY A 78 7.73 7.47 10.94
CA GLY A 78 7.33 6.49 11.96
C GLY A 78 7.20 7.12 13.35
N GLY A 79 8.13 8.00 13.74
CA GLY A 79 8.07 8.75 14.99
C GLY A 79 6.86 9.67 15.09
N MET A 80 6.52 10.38 14.00
CA MET A 80 5.30 11.20 13.92
C MET A 80 4.03 10.36 14.08
N VAL A 81 3.97 9.20 13.44
CA VAL A 81 2.87 8.25 13.53
C VAL A 81 2.71 7.72 14.95
N ILE A 82 3.79 7.29 15.58
CA ILE A 82 3.77 6.80 16.98
C ILE A 82 3.30 7.93 17.93
N SER A 83 3.76 9.15 17.72
CA SER A 83 3.32 10.31 18.50
C SER A 83 1.83 10.60 18.33
N SER A 84 1.30 10.45 17.11
CA SER A 84 -0.13 10.62 16.85
C SER A 84 -0.97 9.59 17.58
N ILE A 85 -0.61 8.32 17.50
CA ILE A 85 -1.31 7.20 18.16
C ILE A 85 -1.36 7.40 19.69
N ARG A 86 -0.26 7.89 20.27
CA ARG A 86 -0.20 8.17 21.71
C ARG A 86 -1.10 9.32 22.17
N ASN A 87 -1.31 10.29 21.31
CA ASN A 87 -2.08 11.51 21.63
C ASN A 87 -3.58 11.38 21.32
N GLN A 88 -4.02 10.29 20.67
CA GLN A 88 -5.42 10.03 20.34
C GLN A 88 -5.85 8.64 20.81
N PRO A 89 -5.99 8.41 22.13
CA PRO A 89 -6.34 7.08 22.66
C PRO A 89 -7.76 6.61 22.31
N ASP A 90 -8.64 7.52 21.87
CA ASP A 90 -10.05 7.24 21.54
C ASP A 90 -10.29 6.87 20.08
N ASP A 91 -9.26 6.91 19.21
CA ASP A 91 -9.39 6.47 17.80
C ASP A 91 -8.91 5.00 17.66
N PRO A 92 -9.83 4.03 17.49
CA PRO A 92 -9.48 2.62 17.35
C PRO A 92 -8.85 2.28 15.98
N GLY A 93 -8.57 3.26 15.13
CA GLY A 93 -8.19 3.04 13.73
C GLY A 93 -6.75 3.37 13.37
N ILE A 94 -5.78 2.49 13.62
CA ILE A 94 -4.37 2.60 13.18
C ILE A 94 -4.23 2.58 11.62
N THR A 95 -5.33 2.41 10.90
CA THR A 95 -5.31 2.21 9.44
C THR A 95 -4.85 3.47 8.67
N THR A 96 -5.17 4.66 9.18
CA THR A 96 -4.78 5.93 8.55
C THR A 96 -3.29 6.17 8.70
N GLU A 97 -2.76 5.90 9.88
CA GLU A 97 -1.35 6.02 10.22
C GLU A 97 -0.51 5.04 9.42
N LEU A 98 -0.98 3.79 9.30
CA LEU A 98 -0.33 2.78 8.47
C LEU A 98 -0.34 3.18 6.98
N ALA A 99 -1.47 3.68 6.48
CA ALA A 99 -1.57 4.18 5.11
C ALA A 99 -0.61 5.35 4.86
N PHE A 100 -0.38 6.20 5.87
CA PHE A 100 0.56 7.32 5.77
C PHE A 100 2.01 6.84 5.62
N VAL A 101 2.43 5.85 6.40
CA VAL A 101 3.74 5.19 6.25
C VAL A 101 3.86 4.52 4.87
N MET A 102 2.80 3.84 4.43
CA MET A 102 2.80 3.20 3.10
C MET A 102 2.92 4.23 1.97
N ALA A 103 2.29 5.40 2.10
CA ALA A 103 2.42 6.48 1.11
C ALA A 103 3.87 6.94 0.97
N TYR A 104 4.64 7.03 2.06
CA TYR A 104 6.07 7.34 2.04
C TYR A 104 6.85 6.31 1.21
N PHE A 105 6.65 5.02 1.47
CA PHE A 105 7.33 3.96 0.72
C PHE A 105 6.87 3.86 -0.74
N ILE A 106 5.61 4.12 -1.04
CA ILE A 106 5.11 4.18 -2.43
C ILE A 106 5.82 5.30 -3.19
N GLY A 107 5.99 6.47 -2.57
CA GLY A 107 6.79 7.53 -3.16
C GLY A 107 8.23 7.10 -3.47
N ALA A 108 8.87 6.38 -2.56
CA ALA A 108 10.18 5.80 -2.77
C ALA A 108 10.21 4.79 -3.94
N ILE A 109 9.21 3.92 -4.04
CA ILE A 109 9.10 2.90 -5.11
C ILE A 109 8.99 3.56 -6.49
N CYS A 110 8.45 4.77 -6.62
CA CYS A 110 8.42 5.50 -7.88
C CYS A 110 9.82 5.69 -8.50
N LEU A 111 10.90 5.70 -7.70
CA LEU A 111 12.29 5.79 -8.19
C LEU A 111 12.70 4.57 -9.01
N TRP A 112 12.12 3.40 -8.73
CA TRP A 112 12.50 2.14 -9.39
C TRP A 112 11.45 1.65 -10.37
N ASN A 113 10.17 1.80 -10.02
CA ASN A 113 9.08 1.25 -10.84
C ASN A 113 7.78 2.02 -10.61
N ILE A 114 7.50 3.00 -11.47
CA ILE A 114 6.28 3.83 -11.40
C ILE A 114 5.00 2.99 -11.54
N PRO A 115 4.86 2.03 -12.49
CA PRO A 115 3.69 1.17 -12.57
C PRO A 115 3.41 0.38 -11.30
N LEU A 116 4.45 -0.15 -10.64
CA LEU A 116 4.31 -0.87 -9.37
C LEU A 116 3.83 0.06 -8.26
N ALA A 117 4.41 1.26 -8.15
CA ALA A 117 4.00 2.26 -7.17
C ALA A 117 2.52 2.67 -7.36
N ALA A 118 2.11 2.90 -8.61
CA ALA A 118 0.72 3.23 -8.95
C ALA A 118 -0.22 2.08 -8.60
N GLY A 119 0.14 0.84 -8.93
CA GLY A 119 -0.63 -0.36 -8.57
C GLY A 119 -0.80 -0.51 -7.06
N LEU A 120 0.27 -0.30 -6.28
CA LEU A 120 0.21 -0.32 -4.82
C LEU A 120 -0.65 0.81 -4.25
N ALA A 121 -0.56 2.02 -4.81
CA ALA A 121 -1.40 3.15 -4.40
C ALA A 121 -2.89 2.85 -4.63
N VAL A 122 -3.24 2.31 -5.79
CA VAL A 122 -4.62 1.88 -6.09
C VAL A 122 -5.05 0.78 -5.12
N LEU A 123 -4.23 -0.25 -4.91
CA LEU A 123 -4.54 -1.36 -4.01
C LEU A 123 -4.83 -0.86 -2.58
N ILE A 124 -3.96 -0.01 -2.04
CA ILE A 124 -4.16 0.57 -0.71
C ILE A 124 -5.44 1.41 -0.68
N THR A 125 -5.69 2.23 -1.69
CA THR A 125 -6.92 3.04 -1.78
C THR A 125 -8.17 2.15 -1.76
N VAL A 126 -8.16 1.04 -2.51
CA VAL A 126 -9.26 0.06 -2.52
C VAL A 126 -9.44 -0.59 -1.14
N ILE A 127 -8.36 -1.00 -0.48
CA ILE A 127 -8.41 -1.58 0.88
C ILE A 127 -9.00 -0.58 1.87
N LEU A 128 -8.59 0.69 1.80
CA LEU A 128 -9.09 1.74 2.67
C LEU A 128 -10.59 2.00 2.43
N MET A 129 -11.02 2.02 1.17
CA MET A 129 -12.43 2.19 0.79
C MET A 129 -13.28 0.99 1.21
N ALA A 130 -12.73 -0.22 1.15
CA ALA A 130 -13.42 -1.46 1.50
C ALA A 130 -13.70 -1.59 3.01
N LYS A 131 -12.97 -0.88 3.89
CA LYS A 131 -13.14 -0.96 5.35
C LYS A 131 -14.61 -0.81 5.78
N HIS A 132 -15.34 0.14 5.21
CA HIS A 132 -16.74 0.38 5.54
C HIS A 132 -17.67 -0.71 4.98
N SER A 133 -17.41 -1.19 3.78
CA SER A 133 -18.16 -2.30 3.16
C SER A 133 -17.89 -3.63 3.87
N MET A 134 -16.65 -3.89 4.26
CA MET A 134 -16.26 -5.11 4.96
C MET A 134 -16.93 -5.25 6.32
N HIS A 135 -17.08 -4.16 7.08
CA HIS A 135 -17.77 -4.20 8.37
C HIS A 135 -19.26 -4.52 8.21
N ASN A 136 -19.89 -4.01 7.17
CA ASN A 136 -21.30 -4.32 6.84
C ASN A 136 -21.47 -5.73 6.25
N ILE A 137 -20.50 -6.20 5.46
CA ILE A 137 -20.54 -7.53 4.84
C ILE A 137 -20.26 -8.63 5.88
N ALA A 138 -19.23 -8.44 6.72
CA ALA A 138 -18.89 -9.41 7.76
C ALA A 138 -19.98 -9.55 8.84
N GLY A 139 -20.73 -8.47 9.13
CA GLY A 139 -21.74 -8.48 10.17
C GLY A 139 -23.17 -8.82 9.70
N LYS A 140 -23.47 -8.70 8.38
CA LYS A 140 -24.84 -8.84 7.88
C LYS A 140 -25.04 -9.89 6.78
N TRP A 141 -23.99 -10.25 6.03
CA TRP A 141 -24.11 -11.04 4.81
C TRP A 141 -23.40 -12.39 4.87
N ILE A 142 -22.48 -12.59 5.80
CA ILE A 142 -21.72 -13.83 5.93
C ILE A 142 -22.03 -14.43 7.30
N THR A 143 -22.62 -15.62 7.32
CA THR A 143 -22.79 -16.40 8.54
C THR A 143 -21.42 -16.91 9.02
N GLU A 144 -21.27 -17.16 10.32
CA GLU A 144 -20.02 -17.73 10.88
C GLU A 144 -19.61 -19.03 10.19
N ALA A 145 -20.59 -19.82 9.72
CA ALA A 145 -20.35 -21.06 8.98
C ALA A 145 -19.73 -20.77 7.60
N GLU A 146 -20.31 -19.85 6.83
CA GLU A 146 -19.80 -19.46 5.51
C GLU A 146 -18.41 -18.81 5.60
N PHE A 147 -18.17 -18.03 6.63
CA PHE A 147 -16.83 -17.44 6.89
C PHE A 147 -15.79 -18.54 7.15
N ARG A 148 -16.11 -19.50 8.01
CA ARG A 148 -15.24 -20.64 8.31
C ARG A 148 -14.99 -21.51 7.07
N ASP A 149 -16.01 -21.79 6.29
CA ASP A 149 -15.90 -22.60 5.07
C ASP A 149 -15.09 -21.88 3.99
N GLY A 150 -15.25 -20.56 3.84
CA GLY A 150 -14.45 -19.73 2.97
C GLY A 150 -12.97 -19.68 3.40
N LEU A 151 -12.71 -19.62 4.71
CA LEU A 151 -11.34 -19.61 5.27
C LEU A 151 -10.66 -20.96 5.09
N LEU A 152 -11.39 -22.07 5.24
CA LEU A 152 -10.89 -23.41 4.97
C LEU A 152 -10.56 -23.59 3.49
N LEU A 153 -11.43 -23.09 2.59
CA LEU A 153 -11.21 -23.15 1.15
C LEU A 153 -10.01 -22.30 0.74
N LEU A 154 -9.87 -21.11 1.30
CA LEU A 154 -8.72 -20.25 1.07
C LEU A 154 -7.41 -20.89 1.57
N ALA A 155 -7.44 -21.50 2.76
CA ALA A 155 -6.30 -22.22 3.31
C ALA A 155 -5.94 -23.44 2.45
N LEU A 156 -6.95 -24.18 1.96
CA LEU A 156 -6.74 -25.32 1.07
C LEU A 156 -6.09 -24.87 -0.25
N VAL A 157 -6.54 -23.76 -0.83
CA VAL A 157 -5.97 -23.21 -2.07
C VAL A 157 -4.58 -22.68 -1.83
N LEU A 158 -4.37 -21.86 -0.79
CA LEU A 158 -3.09 -21.18 -0.56
C LEU A 158 -1.98 -22.12 -0.09
N ILE A 159 -2.34 -23.16 0.67
CA ILE A 159 -1.40 -24.14 1.23
C ILE A 159 -1.39 -25.41 0.40
N GLY A 160 -2.58 -25.89 0.00
CA GLY A 160 -2.72 -27.14 -0.74
C GLY A 160 -2.15 -27.06 -2.15
N LEU A 161 -2.40 -25.96 -2.88
CA LEU A 161 -1.97 -25.80 -4.26
C LEU A 161 -0.43 -25.85 -4.44
N PRO A 162 0.38 -25.10 -3.64
CA PRO A 162 1.83 -25.19 -3.77
C PRO A 162 2.44 -26.49 -3.22
N LEU A 163 1.68 -27.25 -2.42
CA LEU A 163 2.12 -28.56 -1.89
C LEU A 163 1.72 -29.74 -2.79
N THR A 164 0.91 -29.50 -3.84
CA THR A 164 0.61 -30.58 -4.81
C THR A 164 1.84 -30.87 -5.65
N PRO A 165 2.38 -32.11 -5.64
CA PRO A 165 3.53 -32.45 -6.44
C PRO A 165 3.15 -32.43 -7.93
N ASP A 166 4.04 -31.92 -8.77
CA ASP A 166 3.91 -31.89 -10.24
C ASP A 166 3.92 -33.29 -10.88
N THR A 167 4.01 -34.35 -10.08
CA THR A 167 3.99 -35.73 -10.54
C THR A 167 2.57 -36.28 -10.56
N PRO A 168 2.14 -36.97 -11.62
CA PRO A 168 0.80 -37.55 -11.72
C PRO A 168 0.61 -38.63 -10.65
N LEU A 169 -0.35 -38.36 -9.72
CA LEU A 169 -0.61 -39.23 -8.57
C LEU A 169 -1.28 -40.57 -8.92
N TRP A 170 -1.93 -40.68 -10.05
CA TRP A 170 -2.52 -41.95 -10.55
C TRP A 170 -2.66 -41.92 -12.07
N GLY A 171 -1.72 -42.54 -12.76
CA GLY A 171 -1.73 -42.72 -14.22
C GLY A 171 -1.81 -41.40 -15.01
N LYS A 172 -1.76 -41.47 -16.32
CA LYS A 172 -1.75 -40.31 -17.25
C LYS A 172 -3.04 -39.47 -17.26
N VAL A 173 -4.01 -39.74 -16.41
CA VAL A 173 -5.40 -39.18 -16.49
C VAL A 173 -5.68 -38.07 -15.50
N LEU A 174 -4.94 -37.97 -14.39
CA LEU A 174 -5.16 -36.92 -13.37
C LEU A 174 -3.87 -36.18 -13.06
N ASN A 175 -3.67 -35.10 -13.78
CA ASN A 175 -2.61 -34.15 -13.49
C ASN A 175 -3.28 -32.88 -12.93
N LEU A 176 -3.23 -32.69 -11.61
CA LEU A 176 -3.84 -31.53 -10.94
C LEU A 176 -3.21 -30.19 -11.41
N SER A 177 -1.97 -30.23 -11.89
CA SER A 177 -1.30 -29.05 -12.47
C SER A 177 -1.92 -28.61 -13.80
N LEU A 178 -2.54 -29.54 -14.57
CA LEU A 178 -3.19 -29.23 -15.85
C LEU A 178 -4.60 -28.64 -15.71
N ILE A 179 -5.22 -28.75 -14.54
CA ILE A 179 -6.53 -28.15 -14.27
C ILE A 179 -6.43 -26.64 -14.03
N HIS A 180 -5.21 -26.12 -13.89
CA HIS A 180 -4.94 -24.74 -13.50
C HIS A 180 -4.55 -23.81 -14.67
N ILE A 181 -4.66 -24.24 -15.93
CA ILE A 181 -4.46 -23.37 -17.11
C ILE A 181 -5.81 -22.94 -17.69
#